data_f5750881616eabe16268bc8c2341c47d
#
_entry.id   f5750881616eabe16268bc8c2341c47d
#
_cell.length_a   1.000
_cell.length_b   1.000
_cell.length_c   1.000
_cell.angle_alpha   90.00
_cell.angle_beta   90.00
_cell.angle_gamma   90.00
#
_symmetry.space_group_name_H-M   'P 1'
#
loop_
_entity.id
_entity.type
_entity.pdbx_description
1 polymer ?
#
loop_
_entity_poly.entity_id
_entity_poly.type
_entity_poly.pdbx_seq_one_letter_code
_entity_poly.pdbx_strand_id
1 'polypeptide(L)'
;MELLQNIIDAVGPYYTTVVRWVFVILAVFILEKSIKSLLQAKNPSEIWAYISGPDGSSTPLKHWENLIGRAPSADVVVNLKSVSRSHGTLVRDARGNWRYNDLHSKNGSYINGIRVKKSMPLRPGDTLTLGNADFTLLPVSLQEKQQNIQKRKRKSRPVSPWTSLIALTIFQALAIVQFGVAYGSECPASIPIAFLGLMAIEWTYFIIVRACKRVSFEMETIAFFLSTLSIAVTAVDSGGVFKQLACIILGVVLFVSLCIFLRDLNRSKSVRMIILVLGACLLVFNLLFGQVHHGAMNWVQIGGISVQPSELVKIAFIIAGAATLDELYEKGNLTVFMVFSAFCMGCLAVMSDFGTAAIFFVTFLVIAFLRSGDFSKLILIVGAVALAGMLVLTLKPHVRQRFAVWGHVWEDPTDAGFTQARTMSAIASGGLPGTGAGNGWFHTTFAADTDLVFGLVAEEWGLIIAILAILCIVTLGIFAVRSIIAGRSAYYSIAACAATSLFIFQTILNVFGSVDLLPLTGVTFPFVSSGGTSMVVSWGMLAFLKAADTRQNASFAVSLNDKGGMEA
;
A
#
# COMPACT_ATOMS: atom_id res chain seq x y z
N MET A 1 8.49 11.21 -45.83
CA MET A 1 7.48 10.42 -45.11
C MET A 1 7.40 9.00 -45.65
N GLU A 2 7.27 8.77 -46.96
CA GLU A 2 7.22 7.43 -47.57
C GLU A 2 8.43 6.53 -47.25
N LEU A 3 9.65 7.06 -47.26
CA LEU A 3 10.86 6.29 -46.95
C LEU A 3 10.84 5.77 -45.49
N LEU A 4 10.37 6.60 -44.55
CA LEU A 4 10.24 6.23 -43.14
C LEU A 4 9.17 5.14 -42.97
N GLN A 5 8.05 5.27 -43.65
CA GLN A 5 6.97 4.28 -43.64
C GLN A 5 7.45 2.93 -44.20
N ASN A 6 8.15 2.93 -45.32
CA ASN A 6 8.71 1.73 -45.93
C ASN A 6 9.71 1.02 -45.00
N ILE A 7 10.50 1.79 -44.22
CA ILE A 7 11.42 1.23 -43.22
C ILE A 7 10.63 0.62 -42.05
N ILE A 8 9.60 1.31 -41.56
CA ILE A 8 8.73 0.82 -40.50
C ILE A 8 8.05 -0.48 -40.91
N ASP A 9 7.50 -0.54 -42.11
CA ASP A 9 6.80 -1.72 -42.63
C ASP A 9 7.73 -2.91 -42.84
N ALA A 10 8.99 -2.66 -43.22
CA ALA A 10 9.98 -3.71 -43.43
C ALA A 10 10.62 -4.23 -42.12
N VAL A 11 10.91 -3.35 -41.16
CA VAL A 11 11.66 -3.68 -39.94
C VAL A 11 10.74 -3.91 -38.74
N GLY A 12 9.55 -3.30 -38.73
CA GLY A 12 8.59 -3.31 -37.60
C GLY A 12 8.23 -4.70 -37.11
N PRO A 13 7.86 -5.68 -37.94
CA PRO A 13 7.51 -7.03 -37.50
C PRO A 13 8.68 -7.74 -36.80
N TYR A 14 9.91 -7.55 -37.32
CA TYR A 14 11.13 -8.11 -36.67
C TYR A 14 11.41 -7.42 -35.36
N TYR A 15 11.30 -6.10 -35.29
CA TYR A 15 11.44 -5.34 -34.06
C TYR A 15 10.45 -5.83 -32.99
N THR A 16 9.15 -5.86 -33.30
CA THR A 16 8.12 -6.32 -32.37
C THR A 16 8.39 -7.75 -31.90
N THR A 17 8.82 -8.66 -32.78
CA THR A 17 9.13 -10.05 -32.44
C THR A 17 10.28 -10.16 -31.43
N VAL A 18 11.29 -9.32 -31.54
CA VAL A 18 12.44 -9.32 -30.62
C VAL A 18 12.13 -8.54 -29.34
N VAL A 19 11.56 -7.34 -29.45
CA VAL A 19 11.42 -6.43 -28.32
C VAL A 19 10.45 -6.94 -27.26
N ARG A 20 9.41 -7.70 -27.64
CA ARG A 20 8.49 -8.30 -26.67
C ARG A 20 9.18 -9.23 -25.66
N TRP A 21 10.24 -9.96 -26.08
CA TRP A 21 11.06 -10.75 -25.16
C TRP A 21 12.03 -9.89 -24.35
N VAL A 22 12.54 -8.80 -24.92
CA VAL A 22 13.38 -7.83 -24.19
C VAL A 22 12.58 -7.18 -23.07
N PHE A 23 11.31 -6.85 -23.29
CA PHE A 23 10.41 -6.34 -22.24
C PHE A 23 10.28 -7.31 -21.08
N VAL A 24 10.08 -8.61 -21.37
CA VAL A 24 10.02 -9.65 -20.33
C VAL A 24 11.32 -9.70 -19.52
N ILE A 25 12.48 -9.71 -20.20
CA ILE A 25 13.78 -9.77 -19.54
C ILE A 25 14.00 -8.53 -18.63
N LEU A 26 13.68 -7.33 -19.13
CA LEU A 26 13.80 -6.10 -18.36
C LEU A 26 12.85 -6.09 -17.14
N ALA A 27 11.59 -6.52 -17.32
CA ALA A 27 10.61 -6.59 -16.24
C ALA A 27 11.04 -7.58 -15.14
N VAL A 28 11.52 -8.77 -15.52
CA VAL A 28 12.08 -9.77 -14.59
C VAL A 28 13.29 -9.19 -13.85
N PHE A 29 14.20 -8.52 -14.56
CA PHE A 29 15.38 -7.90 -13.96
C PHE A 29 15.01 -6.82 -12.93
N ILE A 30 14.06 -5.93 -13.25
CA ILE A 30 13.58 -4.87 -12.36
C ILE A 30 12.96 -5.49 -11.09
N LEU A 31 12.11 -6.50 -11.27
CA LEU A 31 11.44 -7.15 -10.14
C LEU A 31 12.44 -7.95 -9.27
N GLU A 32 13.36 -8.70 -9.88
CA GLU A 32 14.40 -9.45 -9.14
C GLU A 32 15.24 -8.51 -8.27
N LYS A 33 15.69 -7.38 -8.80
CA LYS A 33 16.45 -6.36 -8.05
C LYS A 33 15.62 -5.80 -6.89
N SER A 34 14.36 -5.48 -7.14
CA SER A 34 13.45 -4.96 -6.12
C SER A 34 13.18 -5.99 -5.01
N ILE A 35 12.91 -7.24 -5.36
CA ILE A 35 12.72 -8.34 -4.41
C ILE A 35 13.98 -8.55 -3.57
N LYS A 36 15.17 -8.65 -4.20
CA LYS A 36 16.43 -8.81 -3.47
C LYS A 36 16.63 -7.71 -2.47
N SER A 37 16.41 -6.46 -2.85
CA SER A 37 16.59 -5.32 -1.95
C SER A 37 15.56 -5.29 -0.81
N LEU A 38 14.28 -5.49 -1.11
CA LEU A 38 13.21 -5.43 -0.10
C LEU A 38 13.21 -6.63 0.85
N LEU A 39 13.47 -7.83 0.34
CA LEU A 39 13.26 -9.06 1.08
C LEU A 39 14.54 -9.66 1.68
N GLN A 40 15.72 -9.38 1.13
CA GLN A 40 16.99 -9.90 1.67
C GLN A 40 17.62 -9.02 2.73
N ALA A 41 17.24 -7.76 2.85
CA ALA A 41 17.74 -6.86 3.87
C ALA A 41 17.36 -7.38 5.27
N LYS A 42 18.28 -8.05 5.94
CA LYS A 42 18.13 -8.38 7.36
C LYS A 42 18.28 -7.09 8.16
N ASN A 43 17.16 -6.55 8.63
CA ASN A 43 17.18 -5.44 9.57
C ASN A 43 17.30 -6.00 10.98
N PRO A 44 18.48 -5.95 11.63
CA PRO A 44 18.55 -6.20 13.04
C PRO A 44 17.75 -5.10 13.74
N SER A 45 16.89 -5.49 14.68
CA SER A 45 16.16 -4.55 15.53
C SER A 45 17.18 -3.62 16.21
N GLU A 46 16.90 -2.32 16.21
CA GLU A 46 17.72 -1.32 16.89
C GLU A 46 17.41 -1.37 18.39
N ILE A 47 18.45 -1.35 19.22
CA ILE A 47 18.26 -1.21 20.68
C ILE A 47 18.25 0.28 20.98
N TRP A 48 17.15 0.77 21.54
CA TRP A 48 16.94 2.18 21.83
C TRP A 48 17.28 2.57 23.25
N ALA A 49 17.09 1.65 24.19
CA ALA A 49 17.42 1.76 25.62
C ALA A 49 17.39 0.38 26.24
N TYR A 50 17.74 0.30 27.51
CA TYR A 50 17.56 -0.87 28.35
C TYR A 50 16.64 -0.53 29.52
N ILE A 51 15.88 -1.50 29.99
CA ILE A 51 15.18 -1.44 31.25
C ILE A 51 15.82 -2.46 32.19
N SER A 52 16.37 -1.98 33.30
CA SER A 52 17.01 -2.83 34.34
C SER A 52 15.99 -3.16 35.40
N GLY A 53 15.84 -4.45 35.71
CA GLY A 53 14.97 -4.95 36.76
C GLY A 53 15.66 -5.02 38.12
N PRO A 54 14.91 -5.33 39.20
CA PRO A 54 15.42 -5.43 40.56
C PRO A 54 16.45 -6.57 40.76
N ASP A 55 16.43 -7.55 39.86
CA ASP A 55 17.36 -8.69 39.83
C ASP A 55 18.68 -8.38 39.09
N GLY A 56 18.86 -7.13 38.64
CA GLY A 56 20.02 -6.71 37.84
C GLY A 56 19.94 -7.13 36.37
N SER A 57 18.89 -7.83 35.96
CA SER A 57 18.67 -8.16 34.56
C SER A 57 18.36 -6.90 33.74
N SER A 58 18.94 -6.80 32.53
CA SER A 58 18.67 -5.69 31.61
C SER A 58 17.98 -6.20 30.35
N THR A 59 16.75 -5.76 30.11
CA THR A 59 15.98 -6.11 28.94
C THR A 59 16.12 -5.01 27.87
N PRO A 60 16.55 -5.34 26.63
CA PRO A 60 16.70 -4.36 25.56
C PRO A 60 15.35 -3.91 25.00
N LEU A 61 15.13 -2.62 24.89
CA LEU A 61 13.97 -2.01 24.24
C LEU A 61 14.26 -1.86 22.73
N LYS A 62 13.61 -2.69 21.92
CA LYS A 62 13.86 -2.82 20.47
C LYS A 62 12.90 -2.03 19.61
N HIS A 63 11.78 -1.59 20.17
CA HIS A 63 10.73 -0.84 19.51
C HIS A 63 10.59 0.55 20.12
N TRP A 64 10.00 1.47 19.41
CA TRP A 64 9.62 2.76 19.98
C TRP A 64 8.46 2.63 20.98
N GLU A 65 7.68 1.57 20.83
CA GLU A 65 6.59 1.22 21.72
C GLU A 65 6.84 -0.18 22.25
N ASN A 66 6.96 -0.31 23.56
CA ASN A 66 7.23 -1.59 24.21
C ASN A 66 6.17 -1.82 25.31
N LEU A 67 5.53 -2.98 25.27
CA LEU A 67 4.59 -3.41 26.30
C LEU A 67 5.35 -3.96 27.49
N ILE A 68 5.00 -3.49 28.69
CA ILE A 68 5.50 -4.05 29.96
C ILE A 68 4.35 -4.76 30.66
N GLY A 69 4.58 -5.98 31.11
CA GLY A 69 3.57 -6.71 31.84
C GLY A 69 3.94 -8.14 32.15
N ARG A 70 3.02 -8.84 32.82
CA ARG A 70 3.21 -10.25 33.17
C ARG A 70 2.86 -11.22 32.04
N ALA A 71 2.21 -10.75 30.97
CA ALA A 71 1.89 -11.61 29.84
C ALA A 71 3.18 -12.07 29.14
N PRO A 72 3.25 -13.35 28.70
CA PRO A 72 4.40 -13.83 27.91
C PRO A 72 4.58 -13.11 26.58
N SER A 73 3.52 -12.45 26.09
CA SER A 73 3.52 -11.65 24.87
C SER A 73 3.99 -10.20 25.07
N ALA A 74 4.36 -9.80 26.30
CA ALA A 74 4.92 -8.48 26.55
C ALA A 74 6.38 -8.40 26.07
N ASP A 75 6.78 -7.22 25.58
CA ASP A 75 8.19 -6.97 25.17
C ASP A 75 9.14 -6.99 26.37
N VAL A 76 8.65 -6.53 27.52
CA VAL A 76 9.31 -6.63 28.81
C VAL A 76 8.44 -7.47 29.75
N VAL A 77 8.81 -8.75 29.90
CA VAL A 77 8.06 -9.68 30.75
C VAL A 77 8.48 -9.53 32.19
N VAL A 78 7.54 -9.14 33.05
CA VAL A 78 7.74 -9.00 34.48
C VAL A 78 6.93 -10.08 35.22
N ASN A 79 7.54 -11.17 35.58
CA ASN A 79 6.87 -12.34 36.18
C ASN A 79 6.56 -12.17 37.67
N LEU A 80 5.83 -11.12 38.05
CA LEU A 80 5.38 -10.82 39.40
C LEU A 80 3.84 -10.78 39.46
N LYS A 81 3.27 -11.38 40.53
CA LYS A 81 1.80 -11.38 40.73
C LYS A 81 1.23 -9.97 40.94
N SER A 82 2.03 -9.03 41.43
CA SER A 82 1.69 -7.63 41.63
C SER A 82 1.60 -6.84 40.31
N VAL A 83 2.15 -7.38 39.20
CA VAL A 83 2.14 -6.74 37.87
C VAL A 83 0.99 -7.29 37.04
N SER A 84 0.23 -6.41 36.40
CA SER A 84 -0.87 -6.78 35.49
C SER A 84 -0.34 -7.47 34.22
N ARG A 85 -1.18 -8.25 33.52
CA ARG A 85 -0.82 -8.92 32.26
C ARG A 85 -0.29 -7.91 31.24
N SER A 86 -1.04 -6.85 31.00
CA SER A 86 -0.62 -5.64 30.28
C SER A 86 -0.64 -4.51 31.31
N HIS A 87 0.53 -4.12 31.83
CA HIS A 87 0.62 -3.16 32.92
C HIS A 87 0.76 -1.74 32.42
N GLY A 88 1.66 -1.53 31.47
CA GLY A 88 1.91 -0.25 30.86
C GLY A 88 2.69 -0.35 29.56
N THR A 89 2.86 0.78 28.89
CA THR A 89 3.67 0.90 27.68
C THR A 89 4.76 1.95 27.86
N LEU A 90 5.96 1.62 27.39
CA LEU A 90 7.06 2.57 27.20
C LEU A 90 7.03 3.04 25.75
N VAL A 91 6.85 4.35 25.55
CA VAL A 91 6.76 4.98 24.23
C VAL A 91 7.89 5.98 24.07
N ARG A 92 8.63 5.86 22.97
CA ARG A 92 9.68 6.78 22.57
C ARG A 92 9.17 7.71 21.49
N ASP A 93 9.36 9.01 21.62
CA ASP A 93 9.02 9.96 20.59
C ASP A 93 10.14 10.08 19.52
N ALA A 94 9.86 10.81 18.42
CA ALA A 94 10.83 11.06 17.34
C ALA A 94 12.04 11.90 17.80
N ARG A 95 11.95 12.59 18.93
CA ARG A 95 13.04 13.38 19.54
C ARG A 95 13.91 12.56 20.48
N GLY A 96 13.53 11.30 20.74
CA GLY A 96 14.27 10.39 21.63
C GLY A 96 13.82 10.40 23.08
N ASN A 97 12.77 11.15 23.44
CA ASN A 97 12.25 11.18 24.79
C ASN A 97 11.35 9.98 25.05
N TRP A 98 11.47 9.41 26.25
CA TRP A 98 10.64 8.32 26.68
C TRP A 98 9.47 8.81 27.52
N ARG A 99 8.32 8.14 27.37
CA ARG A 99 7.13 8.31 28.20
C ARG A 99 6.62 6.95 28.61
N TYR A 100 6.16 6.87 29.83
CA TYR A 100 5.48 5.69 30.33
C TYR A 100 3.96 5.98 30.42
N ASN A 101 3.16 5.05 29.88
CA ASN A 101 1.70 5.11 29.93
C ASN A 101 1.19 3.92 30.74
N ASP A 102 0.40 4.17 31.81
CA ASP A 102 -0.26 3.13 32.57
C ASP A 102 -1.52 2.65 31.84
N LEU A 103 -1.66 1.33 31.69
CA LEU A 103 -2.78 0.70 31.00
C LEU A 103 -3.91 0.27 31.96
N HIS A 104 -4.27 1.13 32.88
CA HIS A 104 -5.23 0.85 33.96
C HIS A 104 -4.81 -0.37 34.79
N SER A 105 -3.55 -0.39 35.20
CA SER A 105 -2.99 -1.47 35.98
C SER A 105 -3.66 -1.59 37.35
N LYS A 106 -3.76 -2.84 37.88
CA LYS A 106 -4.47 -3.10 39.14
C LYS A 106 -3.86 -2.37 40.33
N ASN A 107 -2.53 -2.33 40.41
CA ASN A 107 -1.79 -1.75 41.56
C ASN A 107 -1.24 -0.36 41.26
N GLY A 108 -1.44 0.15 40.01
CA GLY A 108 -0.86 1.41 39.58
C GLY A 108 0.62 1.36 39.28
N SER A 109 1.13 2.40 38.68
CA SER A 109 2.54 2.61 38.35
C SER A 109 3.03 3.90 38.98
N TYR A 110 4.30 3.98 39.34
CA TYR A 110 4.90 5.16 39.94
C TYR A 110 6.23 5.48 39.27
N ILE A 111 6.52 6.76 39.07
CA ILE A 111 7.83 7.24 38.60
C ILE A 111 8.40 8.13 39.71
N ASN A 112 9.57 7.77 40.24
CA ASN A 112 10.20 8.46 41.36
C ASN A 112 9.24 8.67 42.56
N GLY A 113 8.38 7.68 42.86
CA GLY A 113 7.38 7.74 43.93
C GLY A 113 6.09 8.51 43.55
N ILE A 114 6.00 9.15 42.37
CA ILE A 114 4.82 9.89 41.93
C ILE A 114 3.95 8.95 41.11
N ARG A 115 2.66 8.83 41.47
CA ARG A 115 1.72 7.96 40.75
C ARG A 115 1.45 8.45 39.31
N VAL A 116 1.60 7.56 38.35
CA VAL A 116 1.24 7.81 36.93
C VAL A 116 -0.28 7.72 36.78
N LYS A 117 -0.95 8.81 36.45
CA LYS A 117 -2.40 8.83 36.20
C LYS A 117 -2.78 8.24 34.85
N LYS A 118 -2.16 8.69 33.77
CA LYS A 118 -2.35 8.17 32.41
C LYS A 118 -1.01 8.08 31.67
N SER A 119 -0.22 9.15 31.63
CA SER A 119 1.04 9.24 30.91
C SER A 119 2.01 10.17 31.64
N MET A 120 3.26 9.78 31.75
CA MET A 120 4.30 10.58 32.40
C MET A 120 5.65 10.43 31.68
N PRO A 121 6.47 11.51 31.54
CA PRO A 121 7.82 11.38 30.98
C PRO A 121 8.68 10.49 31.88
N LEU A 122 9.51 9.66 31.25
CA LEU A 122 10.49 8.79 31.93
C LEU A 122 11.87 9.12 31.36
N ARG A 123 12.77 9.60 32.20
CA ARG A 123 14.13 9.96 31.81
C ARG A 123 15.11 8.83 32.17
N PRO A 124 16.24 8.72 31.46
CA PRO A 124 17.32 7.81 31.90
C PRO A 124 17.73 8.10 33.35
N GLY A 125 17.77 7.06 34.17
CA GLY A 125 18.03 7.16 35.59
C GLY A 125 16.81 7.27 36.50
N ASP A 126 15.61 7.56 35.94
CA ASP A 126 14.38 7.53 36.74
C ASP A 126 14.00 6.10 37.15
N THR A 127 13.42 5.99 38.34
CA THR A 127 12.91 4.72 38.88
C THR A 127 11.42 4.57 38.52
N LEU A 128 11.11 3.51 37.77
CA LEU A 128 9.74 3.11 37.42
C LEU A 128 9.33 1.95 38.35
N THR A 129 8.42 2.19 39.29
CA THR A 129 7.88 1.18 40.17
C THR A 129 6.62 0.56 39.62
N LEU A 130 6.61 -0.75 39.40
CA LEU A 130 5.49 -1.55 38.90
C LEU A 130 5.10 -2.60 39.94
N GLY A 131 4.00 -2.37 40.63
CA GLY A 131 3.63 -3.20 41.76
C GLY A 131 4.64 -3.09 42.91
N ASN A 132 5.46 -4.14 43.15
CA ASN A 132 6.47 -4.19 44.22
C ASN A 132 7.91 -4.20 43.65
N ALA A 133 8.09 -3.88 42.38
CA ALA A 133 9.39 -3.95 41.72
C ALA A 133 9.78 -2.62 41.09
N ASP A 134 11.03 -2.26 41.29
CA ASP A 134 11.63 -1.06 40.75
C ASP A 134 12.45 -1.37 39.51
N PHE A 135 12.22 -0.59 38.46
CA PHE A 135 12.91 -0.67 37.18
C PHE A 135 13.58 0.65 36.90
N THR A 136 14.72 0.61 36.24
CA THR A 136 15.46 1.82 35.85
C THR A 136 15.68 1.83 34.36
N LEU A 137 15.38 2.97 33.72
CA LEU A 137 15.65 3.18 32.29
C LEU A 137 17.13 3.54 32.10
N LEU A 138 17.86 2.72 31.34
CA LEU A 138 19.28 2.92 31.06
C LEU A 138 19.47 3.29 29.57
N PRO A 139 20.29 4.30 29.27
CA PRO A 139 20.63 4.65 27.90
C PRO A 139 21.58 3.63 27.28
N VAL A 140 21.56 3.48 25.97
CA VAL A 140 22.55 2.69 25.23
C VAL A 140 23.90 3.41 25.27
N SER A 141 24.98 2.69 25.56
CA SER A 141 26.34 3.27 25.60
C SER A 141 26.74 3.79 24.19
N LEU A 142 27.57 4.83 24.16
CA LEU A 142 28.04 5.42 22.89
C LEU A 142 28.81 4.39 22.04
N GLN A 143 29.60 3.54 22.67
CA GLN A 143 30.36 2.47 22.01
C GLN A 143 29.42 1.43 21.36
N GLU A 144 28.43 0.97 22.12
CA GLU A 144 27.42 0.03 21.62
C GLU A 144 26.57 0.62 20.51
N LYS A 145 26.19 1.90 20.62
CA LYS A 145 25.48 2.63 19.58
C LYS A 145 26.28 2.68 18.28
N GLN A 146 27.59 2.98 18.36
CA GLN A 146 28.47 2.97 17.19
C GLN A 146 28.63 1.58 16.57
N GLN A 147 28.79 0.54 17.39
CA GLN A 147 28.86 -0.85 16.93
C GLN A 147 27.56 -1.28 16.25
N ASN A 148 26.40 -0.93 16.80
CA ASN A 148 25.09 -1.23 16.23
C ASN A 148 24.89 -0.52 14.89
N ILE A 149 25.29 0.74 14.77
CA ILE A 149 25.27 1.49 13.50
C ILE A 149 26.17 0.80 12.44
N GLN A 150 27.38 0.38 12.82
CA GLN A 150 28.29 -0.32 11.90
C GLN A 150 27.76 -1.69 11.49
N LYS A 151 27.20 -2.47 12.43
CA LYS A 151 26.55 -3.77 12.13
C LYS A 151 25.36 -3.59 11.18
N ARG A 152 24.54 -2.55 11.38
CA ARG A 152 23.43 -2.23 10.48
C ARG A 152 23.91 -1.81 9.09
N LYS A 153 24.90 -0.93 8.98
CA LYS A 153 25.51 -0.54 7.70
C LYS A 153 26.05 -1.75 6.91
N ARG A 154 26.65 -2.73 7.58
CA ARG A 154 27.16 -3.95 6.94
C ARG A 154 26.06 -4.88 6.45
N LYS A 155 24.93 -4.99 7.20
CA LYS A 155 23.82 -5.91 6.90
C LYS A 155 22.78 -5.33 5.96
N SER A 156 22.59 -4.00 5.95
CA SER A 156 21.69 -3.28 5.07
C SER A 156 22.43 -2.60 3.92
N ARG A 157 23.22 -3.34 3.14
CA ARG A 157 23.80 -2.77 1.92
C ARG A 157 22.67 -2.43 0.98
N PRO A 158 22.41 -1.14 0.72
CA PRO A 158 21.38 -0.77 -0.25
C PRO A 158 21.82 -1.26 -1.63
N VAL A 159 20.91 -1.87 -2.35
CA VAL A 159 21.12 -2.16 -3.77
C VAL A 159 21.18 -0.81 -4.50
N SER A 160 22.13 -0.65 -5.41
CA SER A 160 22.22 0.59 -6.19
C SER A 160 20.93 0.78 -6.99
N PRO A 161 20.25 1.92 -6.88
CA PRO A 161 19.01 2.17 -7.61
C PRO A 161 19.23 2.37 -9.11
N TRP A 162 20.45 2.75 -9.51
CA TRP A 162 20.77 3.14 -10.88
C TRP A 162 20.50 2.03 -11.90
N THR A 163 20.82 0.78 -11.56
CA THR A 163 20.61 -0.34 -12.48
C THR A 163 19.14 -0.58 -12.78
N SER A 164 18.28 -0.48 -11.76
CA SER A 164 16.83 -0.62 -11.93
C SER A 164 16.21 0.58 -12.65
N LEU A 165 16.70 1.79 -12.34
CA LEU A 165 16.27 3.02 -13.00
C LEU A 165 16.64 3.02 -14.50
N ILE A 166 17.87 2.64 -14.83
CA ILE A 166 18.31 2.54 -16.24
C ILE A 166 17.50 1.46 -16.97
N ALA A 167 17.28 0.30 -16.35
CA ALA A 167 16.48 -0.76 -16.97
C ALA A 167 15.02 -0.30 -17.23
N LEU A 168 14.43 0.45 -16.31
CA LEU A 168 13.09 1.02 -16.47
C LEU A 168 13.07 2.08 -17.58
N THR A 169 14.07 2.97 -17.64
CA THR A 169 14.22 3.95 -18.71
C THR A 169 14.37 3.28 -20.09
N ILE A 170 15.15 2.18 -20.18
CA ILE A 170 15.27 1.41 -21.42
C ILE A 170 13.92 0.78 -21.79
N PHE A 171 13.20 0.21 -20.82
CA PHE A 171 11.85 -0.33 -21.03
C PHE A 171 10.91 0.73 -21.62
N GLN A 172 10.88 1.92 -21.04
CA GLN A 172 10.06 3.05 -21.48
C GLN A 172 10.46 3.55 -22.87
N ALA A 173 11.77 3.66 -23.15
CA ALA A 173 12.27 4.06 -24.47
C ALA A 173 11.90 3.05 -25.57
N LEU A 174 12.05 1.75 -25.29
CA LEU A 174 11.62 0.71 -26.21
C LEU A 174 10.10 0.70 -26.41
N ALA A 175 9.31 1.04 -25.38
CA ALA A 175 7.86 1.17 -25.49
C ALA A 175 7.46 2.32 -26.43
N ILE A 176 8.13 3.47 -26.36
CA ILE A 176 7.93 4.58 -27.31
C ILE A 176 8.14 4.11 -28.75
N VAL A 177 9.25 3.40 -29.00
CA VAL A 177 9.55 2.87 -30.35
C VAL A 177 8.51 1.85 -30.77
N GLN A 178 8.05 0.97 -29.85
CA GLN A 178 7.02 -0.03 -30.15
C GLN A 178 5.69 0.60 -30.56
N PHE A 179 5.23 1.64 -29.87
CA PHE A 179 4.03 2.38 -30.27
C PHE A 179 4.23 3.11 -31.61
N GLY A 180 5.44 3.67 -31.84
CA GLY A 180 5.79 4.27 -33.14
C GLY A 180 5.76 3.25 -34.28
N VAL A 181 6.17 2.02 -34.03
CA VAL A 181 6.09 0.92 -35.01
C VAL A 181 4.63 0.46 -35.22
N ALA A 182 3.85 0.34 -34.15
CA ALA A 182 2.46 -0.14 -34.21
C ALA A 182 1.54 0.85 -34.96
N TYR A 183 1.68 2.15 -34.71
CA TYR A 183 0.83 3.19 -35.30
C TYR A 183 1.44 3.88 -36.54
N GLY A 184 2.72 3.66 -36.81
CA GLY A 184 3.41 4.26 -37.95
C GLY A 184 3.29 5.79 -37.98
N SER A 185 2.90 6.34 -39.10
CA SER A 185 2.70 7.79 -39.30
C SER A 185 1.52 8.37 -38.54
N GLU A 186 0.60 7.54 -38.05
CA GLU A 186 -0.59 7.94 -37.29
C GLU A 186 -0.32 7.96 -35.77
N CYS A 187 0.90 7.67 -35.31
CA CYS A 187 1.23 7.65 -33.90
C CYS A 187 0.95 9.02 -33.24
N PRO A 188 0.02 9.09 -32.27
CA PRO A 188 -0.28 10.36 -31.60
C PRO A 188 0.93 10.86 -30.83
N ALA A 189 1.30 12.13 -31.01
CA ALA A 189 2.43 12.76 -30.29
C ALA A 189 2.25 12.74 -28.76
N SER A 190 1.02 12.58 -28.27
CA SER A 190 0.73 12.44 -26.83
C SER A 190 1.42 11.23 -26.20
N ILE A 191 1.58 10.13 -26.94
CA ILE A 191 2.18 8.88 -26.43
C ILE A 191 3.67 9.08 -26.07
N PRO A 192 4.56 9.43 -27.03
CA PRO A 192 5.96 9.65 -26.69
C PRO A 192 6.16 10.76 -25.67
N ILE A 193 5.38 11.85 -25.72
CA ILE A 193 5.46 12.95 -24.75
C ILE A 193 5.11 12.46 -23.34
N ALA A 194 4.10 11.61 -23.19
CA ALA A 194 3.73 11.08 -21.87
C ALA A 194 4.79 10.15 -21.28
N PHE A 195 5.38 9.26 -22.09
CA PHE A 195 6.50 8.43 -21.64
C PHE A 195 7.72 9.27 -21.26
N LEU A 196 8.09 10.27 -22.07
CA LEU A 196 9.18 11.20 -21.74
C LEU A 196 8.88 12.00 -20.47
N GLY A 197 7.62 12.42 -20.29
CA GLY A 197 7.14 13.07 -19.07
C GLY A 197 7.30 12.16 -17.85
N LEU A 198 6.91 10.89 -17.97
CA LEU A 198 7.07 9.90 -16.88
C LEU A 198 8.55 9.67 -16.55
N MET A 199 9.43 9.51 -17.56
CA MET A 199 10.88 9.44 -17.37
C MET A 199 11.41 10.67 -16.64
N ALA A 200 10.99 11.87 -17.03
CA ALA A 200 11.43 13.11 -16.40
C ALA A 200 11.05 13.18 -14.92
N ILE A 201 9.82 12.78 -14.57
CA ILE A 201 9.35 12.72 -13.18
C ILE A 201 10.16 11.70 -12.38
N GLU A 202 10.36 10.52 -12.92
CA GLU A 202 11.10 9.43 -12.32
C GLU A 202 12.56 9.84 -12.02
N TRP A 203 13.28 10.35 -13.01
CA TRP A 203 14.66 10.82 -12.83
C TRP A 203 14.74 11.99 -11.83
N THR A 204 13.82 12.95 -11.92
CA THR A 204 13.75 14.09 -10.99
C THR A 204 13.54 13.59 -9.56
N TYR A 205 12.60 12.67 -9.35
CA TYR A 205 12.33 12.06 -8.06
C TYR A 205 13.59 11.37 -7.50
N PHE A 206 14.23 10.51 -8.30
CA PHE A 206 15.43 9.78 -7.86
C PHE A 206 16.59 10.71 -7.52
N ILE A 207 16.83 11.73 -8.32
CA ILE A 207 17.90 12.71 -8.07
C ILE A 207 17.65 13.46 -6.77
N ILE A 208 16.42 13.97 -6.55
CA ILE A 208 16.05 14.71 -5.33
C ILE A 208 16.19 13.81 -4.10
N VAL A 209 15.65 12.59 -4.15
CA VAL A 209 15.68 11.65 -3.02
C VAL A 209 17.11 11.27 -2.65
N ARG A 210 17.96 11.07 -3.66
CA ARG A 210 19.38 10.78 -3.45
C ARG A 210 20.16 11.99 -2.92
N ALA A 211 19.86 13.20 -3.40
CA ALA A 211 20.43 14.43 -2.85
C ALA A 211 20.09 14.58 -1.37
N CYS A 212 18.87 14.16 -0.97
CA CYS A 212 18.44 14.06 0.43
C CYS A 212 19.07 12.87 1.20
N LYS A 213 20.11 12.22 0.67
CA LYS A 213 20.85 11.09 1.29
C LYS A 213 19.96 9.87 1.61
N ARG A 214 18.88 9.64 0.86
CA ARG A 214 18.03 8.45 0.98
C ARG A 214 18.53 7.34 0.06
N VAL A 215 18.29 6.09 0.46
CA VAL A 215 18.94 4.92 -0.18
C VAL A 215 17.97 3.83 -0.64
N SER A 216 16.70 3.91 -0.28
CA SER A 216 15.70 2.91 -0.66
C SER A 216 14.79 3.49 -1.74
N PHE A 217 14.70 2.80 -2.88
CA PHE A 217 13.94 3.23 -4.05
C PHE A 217 13.09 2.10 -4.64
N GLU A 218 13.14 0.92 -4.04
CA GLU A 218 12.57 -0.29 -4.63
C GLU A 218 11.05 -0.23 -4.76
N MET A 219 10.39 0.35 -3.75
CA MET A 219 8.93 0.51 -3.76
C MET A 219 8.49 1.49 -4.86
N GLU A 220 9.21 2.59 -4.98
CA GLU A 220 8.98 3.59 -6.02
C GLU A 220 9.30 3.03 -7.40
N THR A 221 10.36 2.24 -7.54
CA THR A 221 10.69 1.56 -8.81
C THR A 221 9.55 0.62 -9.24
N ILE A 222 9.00 -0.15 -8.31
CA ILE A 222 7.82 -1.01 -8.54
C ILE A 222 6.62 -0.14 -8.98
N ALA A 223 6.34 0.95 -8.27
CA ALA A 223 5.21 1.82 -8.58
C ALA A 223 5.38 2.51 -9.94
N PHE A 224 6.59 2.99 -10.28
CA PHE A 224 6.88 3.57 -11.60
C PHE A 224 6.81 2.52 -12.72
N PHE A 225 7.27 1.28 -12.50
CA PHE A 225 7.11 0.21 -13.47
C PHE A 225 5.62 -0.08 -13.75
N LEU A 226 4.81 -0.22 -12.72
CA LEU A 226 3.36 -0.40 -12.87
C LEU A 226 2.68 0.83 -13.50
N SER A 227 3.12 2.05 -13.16
CA SER A 227 2.64 3.29 -13.78
C SER A 227 3.07 3.40 -15.26
N THR A 228 4.20 2.79 -15.64
CA THR A 228 4.60 2.67 -17.06
C THR A 228 3.60 1.81 -17.83
N LEU A 229 3.19 0.67 -17.26
CA LEU A 229 2.14 -0.15 -17.85
C LEU A 229 0.81 0.61 -17.94
N SER A 230 0.50 1.46 -16.95
CA SER A 230 -0.70 2.30 -16.98
C SER A 230 -0.69 3.32 -18.12
N ILE A 231 0.44 4.00 -18.34
CA ILE A 231 0.59 4.90 -19.51
C ILE A 231 0.44 4.11 -20.80
N ALA A 232 1.04 2.92 -20.88
CA ALA A 232 0.96 2.06 -22.05
C ALA A 232 -0.48 1.60 -22.35
N VAL A 233 -1.22 1.17 -21.33
CA VAL A 233 -2.63 0.78 -21.41
C VAL A 233 -3.50 1.96 -21.88
N THR A 234 -3.28 3.15 -21.31
CA THR A 234 -4.04 4.35 -21.69
C THR A 234 -3.65 4.86 -23.09
N ALA A 235 -2.43 4.56 -23.56
CA ALA A 235 -1.94 4.96 -24.87
C ALA A 235 -2.71 4.31 -26.03
N VAL A 236 -3.30 3.14 -25.79
CA VAL A 236 -4.08 2.42 -26.81
C VAL A 236 -5.39 3.16 -27.13
N ASP A 237 -5.96 3.85 -26.14
CA ASP A 237 -7.16 4.71 -26.31
C ASP A 237 -6.81 6.21 -26.41
N SER A 238 -5.68 6.55 -26.93
CA SER A 238 -5.06 7.88 -27.22
C SER A 238 -5.62 9.15 -26.54
N GLY A 239 -6.88 9.21 -26.13
CA GLY A 239 -7.55 10.40 -25.58
C GLY A 239 -7.22 10.71 -24.10
N GLY A 240 -6.76 9.74 -23.33
CA GLY A 240 -6.60 9.83 -21.86
C GLY A 240 -5.15 9.96 -21.35
N VAL A 241 -4.14 9.84 -22.19
CA VAL A 241 -2.73 9.67 -21.80
C VAL A 241 -2.19 10.83 -20.95
N PHE A 242 -2.45 12.08 -21.34
CA PHE A 242 -2.04 13.26 -20.57
C PHE A 242 -2.77 13.37 -19.25
N LYS A 243 -4.05 12.99 -19.21
CA LYS A 243 -4.82 12.95 -17.96
C LYS A 243 -4.24 11.92 -17.01
N GLN A 244 -3.87 10.73 -17.52
CA GLN A 244 -3.24 9.69 -16.70
C GLN A 244 -1.86 10.12 -16.20
N LEU A 245 -1.03 10.75 -17.04
CA LEU A 245 0.25 11.32 -16.61
C LEU A 245 0.05 12.37 -15.50
N ALA A 246 -0.92 13.27 -15.65
CA ALA A 246 -1.24 14.28 -14.63
C ALA A 246 -1.66 13.62 -13.30
N CYS A 247 -2.42 12.52 -13.35
CA CYS A 247 -2.80 11.75 -12.16
C CYS A 247 -1.60 11.06 -11.51
N ILE A 248 -0.64 10.56 -12.28
CA ILE A 248 0.62 10.01 -11.74
C ILE A 248 1.42 11.12 -11.03
N ILE A 249 1.56 12.31 -11.65
CA ILE A 249 2.24 13.47 -11.03
C ILE A 249 1.56 13.83 -9.70
N LEU A 250 0.23 13.97 -9.71
CA LEU A 250 -0.53 14.28 -8.49
C LEU A 250 -0.38 13.20 -7.44
N GLY A 251 -0.35 11.92 -7.85
CA GLY A 251 -0.11 10.78 -6.99
C GLY A 251 1.27 10.82 -6.33
N VAL A 252 2.32 11.10 -7.09
CA VAL A 252 3.70 11.27 -6.56
C VAL A 252 3.78 12.44 -5.58
N VAL A 253 3.11 13.57 -5.87
CA VAL A 253 3.02 14.71 -4.95
C VAL A 253 2.30 14.31 -3.66
N LEU A 254 1.19 13.61 -3.75
CA LEU A 254 0.46 13.09 -2.59
C LEU A 254 1.31 12.10 -1.78
N PHE A 255 2.02 11.20 -2.45
CA PHE A 255 2.94 10.26 -1.83
C PHE A 255 4.03 10.97 -1.00
N VAL A 256 4.71 11.96 -1.59
CA VAL A 256 5.75 12.73 -0.90
C VAL A 256 5.16 13.51 0.29
N SER A 257 4.01 14.14 0.09
CA SER A 257 3.29 14.90 1.13
C SER A 257 2.90 14.02 2.30
N LEU A 258 2.35 12.83 2.04
CA LEU A 258 2.00 11.86 3.06
C LEU A 258 3.24 11.27 3.75
N CYS A 259 4.35 11.03 3.04
CA CYS A 259 5.60 10.63 3.67
C CYS A 259 6.11 11.67 4.68
N ILE A 260 6.02 12.97 4.35
CA ILE A 260 6.39 14.07 5.25
C ILE A 260 5.41 14.17 6.42
N PHE A 261 4.12 13.99 6.17
CA PHE A 261 3.08 13.99 7.20
C PHE A 261 3.27 12.84 8.20
N LEU A 262 3.51 11.62 7.72
CA LEU A 262 3.68 10.41 8.53
C LEU A 262 5.01 10.38 9.30
N ARG A 263 5.92 11.32 9.08
CA ARG A 263 7.16 11.44 9.84
C ARG A 263 6.92 11.68 11.33
N ASP A 264 5.87 12.41 11.68
CA ASP A 264 5.49 12.73 13.05
C ASP A 264 4.20 11.99 13.46
N LEU A 265 4.37 10.96 14.30
CA LEU A 265 3.27 10.15 14.81
C LEU A 265 2.26 10.97 15.63
N ASN A 266 2.73 11.97 16.39
CA ASN A 266 1.84 12.84 17.18
C ASN A 266 0.92 13.67 16.27
N ARG A 267 1.44 14.12 15.12
CA ARG A 267 0.63 14.81 14.11
C ARG A 267 -0.47 13.91 13.57
N SER A 268 -0.14 12.67 13.20
CA SER A 268 -1.12 11.68 12.74
C SER A 268 -2.20 11.42 13.79
N LYS A 269 -1.85 11.31 15.06
CA LYS A 269 -2.81 11.17 16.17
C LYS A 269 -3.72 12.38 16.30
N SER A 270 -3.15 13.59 16.29
CA SER A 270 -3.90 14.84 16.51
C SER A 270 -4.95 15.10 15.42
N VAL A 271 -4.66 14.78 14.16
CA VAL A 271 -5.59 15.03 13.04
C VAL A 271 -6.47 13.84 12.68
N ARG A 272 -6.29 12.71 13.35
CA ARG A 272 -7.02 11.46 13.05
C ARG A 272 -8.53 11.65 13.01
N MET A 273 -9.11 12.31 14.04
CA MET A 273 -10.56 12.56 14.09
C MET A 273 -11.04 13.48 12.97
N ILE A 274 -10.24 14.48 12.59
CA ILE A 274 -10.54 15.38 11.47
C ILE A 274 -10.57 14.58 10.16
N ILE A 275 -9.58 13.72 9.93
CA ILE A 275 -9.50 12.87 8.73
C ILE A 275 -10.68 11.89 8.67
N LEU A 276 -11.09 11.34 9.82
CA LEU A 276 -12.25 10.47 9.95
C LEU A 276 -13.54 11.18 9.52
N VAL A 277 -13.76 12.40 10.05
CA VAL A 277 -14.93 13.22 9.70
C VAL A 277 -14.89 13.61 8.22
N LEU A 278 -13.74 14.03 7.70
CA LEU A 278 -13.58 14.34 6.27
C LEU A 278 -13.88 13.13 5.38
N GLY A 279 -13.41 11.93 5.75
CA GLY A 279 -13.72 10.69 5.04
C GLY A 279 -15.22 10.38 5.04
N ALA A 280 -15.88 10.55 6.19
CA ALA A 280 -17.34 10.38 6.29
C ALA A 280 -18.09 11.43 5.43
N CYS A 281 -17.67 12.69 5.48
CA CYS A 281 -18.26 13.76 4.65
C CYS A 281 -18.09 13.47 3.15
N LEU A 282 -16.94 12.93 2.72
CA LEU A 282 -16.71 12.55 1.32
C LEU A 282 -17.66 11.45 0.87
N LEU A 283 -17.95 10.45 1.70
CA LEU A 283 -18.92 9.40 1.36
C LEU A 283 -20.35 9.94 1.32
N VAL A 284 -20.74 10.81 2.26
CA VAL A 284 -22.04 11.48 2.22
C VAL A 284 -22.16 12.36 0.97
N PHE A 285 -21.10 13.11 0.64
CA PHE A 285 -21.04 13.89 -0.59
C PHE A 285 -21.24 13.00 -1.82
N ASN A 286 -20.58 11.85 -1.86
CA ASN A 286 -20.77 10.89 -2.95
C ASN A 286 -22.21 10.35 -3.03
N LEU A 287 -22.85 10.06 -1.89
CA LEU A 287 -24.26 9.64 -1.84
C LEU A 287 -25.23 10.71 -2.36
N LEU A 288 -24.94 11.99 -2.12
CA LEU A 288 -25.81 13.10 -2.49
C LEU A 288 -25.64 13.54 -3.96
N PHE A 289 -24.40 13.50 -4.46
CA PHE A 289 -24.03 14.06 -5.78
C PHE A 289 -23.51 13.01 -6.77
N GLY A 290 -23.46 11.73 -6.38
CA GLY A 290 -23.00 10.64 -7.21
C GLY A 290 -23.94 10.40 -8.40
N GLN A 291 -23.33 10.14 -9.55
CA GLN A 291 -24.05 9.73 -10.76
C GLN A 291 -24.07 8.21 -10.86
N VAL A 292 -25.20 7.67 -11.31
CA VAL A 292 -25.35 6.23 -11.50
C VAL A 292 -24.68 5.83 -12.81
N HIS A 293 -23.59 5.07 -12.73
CA HIS A 293 -22.94 4.44 -13.87
C HIS A 293 -22.99 2.92 -13.70
N HIS A 294 -23.58 2.20 -14.65
CA HIS A 294 -23.69 0.73 -14.62
C HIS A 294 -24.25 0.13 -13.33
N GLY A 295 -25.21 0.83 -12.70
CA GLY A 295 -25.89 0.38 -11.48
C GLY A 295 -25.17 0.72 -10.16
N ALA A 296 -24.03 1.40 -10.20
CA ALA A 296 -23.34 1.91 -9.02
C ALA A 296 -23.27 3.45 -9.03
N MET A 297 -23.44 4.06 -7.85
CA MET A 297 -23.46 5.53 -7.65
C MET A 297 -22.13 5.99 -7.05
N ASN A 298 -21.01 5.75 -7.75
CA ASN A 298 -19.67 5.93 -7.18
C ASN A 298 -18.84 7.04 -7.84
N TRP A 299 -19.35 7.68 -8.89
CA TRP A 299 -18.66 8.75 -9.60
C TRP A 299 -19.33 10.10 -9.40
N VAL A 300 -18.53 11.14 -9.16
CA VAL A 300 -18.97 12.54 -9.08
C VAL A 300 -18.24 13.35 -10.15
N GLN A 301 -18.98 14.12 -10.95
CA GLN A 301 -18.37 15.04 -11.92
C GLN A 301 -18.16 16.41 -11.30
N ILE A 302 -16.92 16.89 -11.29
CA ILE A 302 -16.53 18.20 -10.78
C ILE A 302 -15.75 18.92 -11.87
N GLY A 303 -16.33 19.98 -12.45
CA GLY A 303 -15.66 20.77 -13.49
C GLY A 303 -15.21 19.98 -14.74
N GLY A 304 -15.97 18.95 -15.13
CA GLY A 304 -15.64 18.08 -16.27
C GLY A 304 -14.65 16.94 -15.94
N ILE A 305 -14.24 16.81 -14.69
CA ILE A 305 -13.38 15.72 -14.22
C ILE A 305 -14.23 14.76 -13.39
N SER A 306 -14.20 13.47 -13.74
CA SER A 306 -14.84 12.41 -12.96
C SER A 306 -13.93 12.00 -11.81
N VAL A 307 -14.42 12.07 -10.58
CA VAL A 307 -13.71 11.71 -9.35
C VAL A 307 -14.51 10.65 -8.63
N GLN A 308 -13.84 9.65 -8.07
CA GLN A 308 -14.43 8.64 -7.20
C GLN A 308 -14.04 8.94 -5.75
N PRO A 309 -14.89 9.59 -4.94
CA PRO A 309 -14.56 9.99 -3.57
C PRO A 309 -14.22 8.81 -2.65
N SER A 310 -14.83 7.64 -2.84
CA SER A 310 -14.54 6.41 -2.08
C SER A 310 -13.07 5.97 -2.20
N GLU A 311 -12.37 6.29 -3.29
CA GLU A 311 -10.94 6.03 -3.40
C GLU A 311 -10.13 6.82 -2.36
N LEU A 312 -10.41 8.12 -2.20
CA LEU A 312 -9.74 8.97 -1.20
C LEU A 312 -10.02 8.51 0.23
N VAL A 313 -11.21 7.95 0.48
CA VAL A 313 -11.59 7.41 1.79
C VAL A 313 -10.71 6.23 2.21
N LYS A 314 -10.08 5.50 1.29
CA LYS A 314 -9.12 4.43 1.61
C LYS A 314 -7.96 4.95 2.48
N ILE A 315 -7.43 6.15 2.17
CA ILE A 315 -6.37 6.77 2.99
C ILE A 315 -6.89 7.12 4.38
N ALA A 316 -8.09 7.71 4.47
CA ALA A 316 -8.72 8.01 5.75
C ALA A 316 -8.99 6.73 6.57
N PHE A 317 -9.40 5.65 5.92
CA PHE A 317 -9.65 4.35 6.54
C PHE A 317 -8.38 3.73 7.14
N ILE A 318 -7.25 3.81 6.44
CA ILE A 318 -5.95 3.35 6.95
C ILE A 318 -5.55 4.15 8.19
N ILE A 319 -5.65 5.50 8.15
CA ILE A 319 -5.29 6.38 9.27
C ILE A 319 -6.22 6.14 10.47
N ALA A 320 -7.51 5.92 10.22
CA ALA A 320 -8.50 5.62 11.25
C ALA A 320 -8.24 4.27 11.93
N GLY A 321 -7.85 3.27 11.13
CA GLY A 321 -7.59 1.90 11.59
C GLY A 321 -6.26 1.74 12.30
N ALA A 322 -5.22 2.47 11.87
CA ALA A 322 -3.91 2.42 12.48
C ALA A 322 -3.94 2.98 13.92
N ALA A 323 -3.25 2.30 14.83
CA ALA A 323 -3.21 2.67 16.23
C ALA A 323 -1.84 2.37 16.83
N THR A 324 -1.42 3.18 17.77
CA THR A 324 -0.22 2.95 18.58
C THR A 324 -0.51 1.93 19.68
N LEU A 325 0.54 1.40 20.28
CA LEU A 325 0.42 0.33 21.27
C LEU A 325 -0.44 0.75 22.48
N ASP A 326 -0.29 1.98 22.96
CA ASP A 326 -1.13 2.54 24.02
C ASP A 326 -2.61 2.66 23.62
N GLU A 327 -2.88 3.06 22.39
CA GLU A 327 -4.24 3.15 21.85
C GLU A 327 -4.91 1.79 21.60
N LEU A 328 -4.13 0.72 21.40
CA LEU A 328 -4.67 -0.64 21.22
C LEU A 328 -5.39 -1.13 22.48
N TYR A 329 -4.96 -0.66 23.66
CA TYR A 329 -5.57 -1.01 24.94
C TYR A 329 -6.71 -0.07 25.37
N GLU A 330 -6.96 1.03 24.65
CA GLU A 330 -8.12 1.90 24.86
C GLU A 330 -9.36 1.37 24.12
N LYS A 331 -10.38 0.90 24.87
CA LYS A 331 -11.62 0.33 24.30
C LYS A 331 -12.35 1.31 23.37
N GLY A 332 -12.39 2.60 23.72
CA GLY A 332 -13.04 3.64 22.92
C GLY A 332 -12.48 3.80 21.51
N ASN A 333 -11.18 3.62 21.35
CA ASN A 333 -10.49 3.79 20.08
C ASN A 333 -10.87 2.71 19.04
N LEU A 334 -11.01 1.46 19.47
CA LEU A 334 -11.49 0.37 18.62
C LEU A 334 -12.96 0.58 18.22
N THR A 335 -13.80 1.04 19.15
CA THR A 335 -15.22 1.32 18.89
C THR A 335 -15.39 2.39 17.82
N VAL A 336 -14.64 3.49 17.89
CA VAL A 336 -14.67 4.55 16.86
C VAL A 336 -14.32 3.99 15.49
N PHE A 337 -13.29 3.16 15.39
CA PHE A 337 -12.91 2.53 14.12
C PHE A 337 -13.99 1.55 13.61
N MET A 338 -14.60 0.75 14.50
CA MET A 338 -15.70 -0.15 14.11
C MET A 338 -16.91 0.61 13.58
N VAL A 339 -17.32 1.69 14.26
CA VAL A 339 -18.44 2.54 13.82
C VAL A 339 -18.14 3.18 12.48
N PHE A 340 -16.92 3.73 12.29
CA PHE A 340 -16.52 4.32 11.02
C PHE A 340 -16.50 3.27 9.90
N SER A 341 -15.99 2.07 10.16
CA SER A 341 -15.97 0.99 9.17
C SER A 341 -17.37 0.54 8.77
N ALA A 342 -18.26 0.38 9.75
CA ALA A 342 -19.67 0.04 9.49
C ALA A 342 -20.36 1.15 8.68
N PHE A 343 -20.09 2.41 9.00
CA PHE A 343 -20.60 3.55 8.23
C PHE A 343 -20.10 3.53 6.78
N CYS A 344 -18.79 3.34 6.56
CA CYS A 344 -18.21 3.25 5.21
C CYS A 344 -18.85 2.12 4.39
N MET A 345 -18.93 0.92 4.97
CA MET A 345 -19.53 -0.23 4.29
C MET A 345 -21.03 -0.02 4.03
N GLY A 346 -21.76 0.61 4.96
CA GLY A 346 -23.17 0.97 4.79
C GLY A 346 -23.39 1.95 3.63
N CYS A 347 -22.59 3.02 3.55
CA CYS A 347 -22.65 3.98 2.43
C CYS A 347 -22.35 3.28 1.10
N LEU A 348 -21.31 2.47 1.02
CA LEU A 348 -20.93 1.74 -0.21
C LEU A 348 -22.01 0.74 -0.64
N ALA A 349 -22.67 0.07 0.31
CA ALA A 349 -23.78 -0.83 0.05
C ALA A 349 -25.02 -0.08 -0.52
N VAL A 350 -25.33 1.12 0.01
CA VAL A 350 -26.38 1.99 -0.51
C VAL A 350 -26.04 2.43 -1.95
N MET A 351 -24.79 2.82 -2.19
CA MET A 351 -24.28 3.20 -3.53
C MET A 351 -24.19 2.00 -4.49
N SER A 352 -24.47 0.78 -4.04
CA SER A 352 -24.33 -0.47 -4.80
C SER A 352 -22.90 -0.75 -5.29
N ASP A 353 -21.88 -0.18 -4.62
CA ASP A 353 -20.46 -0.43 -4.87
C ASP A 353 -19.95 -1.57 -3.95
N PHE A 354 -20.38 -2.79 -4.26
CA PHE A 354 -20.05 -3.97 -3.45
C PHE A 354 -18.59 -4.41 -3.61
N GLY A 355 -17.96 -4.11 -4.74
CA GLY A 355 -16.54 -4.37 -4.96
C GLY A 355 -15.68 -3.58 -3.97
N THR A 356 -15.88 -2.27 -3.91
CA THR A 356 -15.19 -1.41 -2.95
C THR A 356 -15.57 -1.75 -1.50
N ALA A 357 -16.85 -2.08 -1.22
CA ALA A 357 -17.27 -2.52 0.11
C ALA A 357 -16.54 -3.78 0.58
N ALA A 358 -16.34 -4.78 -0.31
CA ALA A 358 -15.59 -5.99 -0.01
C ALA A 358 -14.11 -5.70 0.30
N ILE A 359 -13.49 -4.76 -0.44
CA ILE A 359 -12.11 -4.32 -0.18
C ILE A 359 -11.99 -3.67 1.21
N PHE A 360 -12.90 -2.78 1.57
CA PHE A 360 -12.95 -2.17 2.90
C PHE A 360 -13.17 -3.22 4.00
N PHE A 361 -14.04 -4.18 3.74
CA PHE A 361 -14.32 -5.26 4.69
C PHE A 361 -13.10 -6.13 4.97
N VAL A 362 -12.40 -6.60 3.92
CA VAL A 362 -11.18 -7.41 4.10
C VAL A 362 -10.10 -6.61 4.82
N THR A 363 -9.94 -5.33 4.47
CA THR A 363 -8.99 -4.44 5.16
C THR A 363 -9.37 -4.24 6.63
N PHE A 364 -10.67 -4.08 6.92
CA PHE A 364 -11.18 -4.04 8.30
C PHE A 364 -10.81 -5.31 9.06
N LEU A 365 -10.98 -6.50 8.47
CA LEU A 365 -10.60 -7.77 9.10
C LEU A 365 -9.10 -7.84 9.41
N VAL A 366 -8.24 -7.42 8.46
CA VAL A 366 -6.79 -7.38 8.68
C VAL A 366 -6.44 -6.43 9.83
N ILE A 367 -6.99 -5.22 9.85
CA ILE A 367 -6.75 -4.25 10.93
C ILE A 367 -7.28 -4.79 12.26
N ALA A 368 -8.50 -5.32 12.28
CA ALA A 368 -9.13 -5.87 13.48
C ALA A 368 -8.33 -7.05 14.04
N PHE A 369 -7.79 -7.91 13.19
CA PHE A 369 -6.89 -8.99 13.58
C PHE A 369 -5.59 -8.47 14.19
N LEU A 370 -4.91 -7.56 13.51
CA LEU A 370 -3.65 -6.98 13.99
C LEU A 370 -3.82 -6.24 15.33
N ARG A 371 -5.02 -5.70 15.59
CA ARG A 371 -5.35 -4.99 16.83
C ARG A 371 -5.76 -5.91 17.96
N SER A 372 -6.50 -6.98 17.69
CA SER A 372 -7.10 -7.83 18.73
C SER A 372 -6.36 -9.14 18.96
N GLY A 373 -5.70 -9.69 17.93
CA GLY A 373 -5.11 -11.03 17.94
C GLY A 373 -6.12 -12.18 18.11
N ASP A 374 -7.43 -11.91 17.99
CA ASP A 374 -8.50 -12.84 18.32
C ASP A 374 -9.23 -13.34 17.07
N PHE A 375 -8.93 -14.56 16.66
CA PHE A 375 -9.55 -15.21 15.50
C PHE A 375 -11.04 -15.50 15.69
N SER A 376 -11.49 -15.77 16.92
CA SER A 376 -12.90 -16.14 17.16
C SER A 376 -13.82 -14.99 16.82
N LYS A 377 -13.42 -13.75 17.14
CA LYS A 377 -14.18 -12.55 16.77
C LYS A 377 -14.24 -12.34 15.28
N LEU A 378 -13.16 -12.64 14.55
CA LEU A 378 -13.12 -12.54 13.10
C LEU A 378 -14.11 -13.52 12.45
N ILE A 379 -14.15 -14.77 12.90
CA ILE A 379 -15.09 -15.78 12.39
C ILE A 379 -16.53 -15.30 12.57
N LEU A 380 -16.87 -14.73 13.75
CA LEU A 380 -18.20 -14.19 14.02
C LEU A 380 -18.55 -13.04 13.04
N ILE A 381 -17.61 -12.10 12.82
CA ILE A 381 -17.81 -10.97 11.92
C ILE A 381 -17.98 -11.45 10.47
N VAL A 382 -17.15 -12.39 10.01
CA VAL A 382 -17.25 -12.98 8.67
C VAL A 382 -18.60 -13.69 8.51
N GLY A 383 -19.04 -14.44 9.50
CA GLY A 383 -20.36 -15.09 9.49
C GLY A 383 -21.51 -14.09 9.39
N ALA A 384 -21.46 -13.00 10.16
CA ALA A 384 -22.48 -11.96 10.10
C ALA A 384 -22.53 -11.26 8.72
N VAL A 385 -21.37 -10.97 8.12
CA VAL A 385 -21.29 -10.35 6.78
C VAL A 385 -21.71 -11.32 5.69
N ALA A 386 -21.41 -12.63 5.81
CA ALA A 386 -21.90 -13.63 4.88
C ALA A 386 -23.44 -13.69 4.87
N LEU A 387 -24.08 -13.63 6.05
CA LEU A 387 -25.56 -13.55 6.15
C LEU A 387 -26.09 -12.25 5.51
N ALA A 388 -25.45 -11.10 5.76
CA ALA A 388 -25.82 -9.84 5.12
C ALA A 388 -25.64 -9.90 3.59
N GLY A 389 -24.59 -10.57 3.09
CA GLY A 389 -24.36 -10.80 1.66
C GLY A 389 -25.47 -11.64 1.02
N MET A 390 -25.93 -12.69 1.70
CA MET A 390 -27.08 -13.48 1.22
C MET A 390 -28.34 -12.62 1.11
N LEU A 391 -28.57 -11.72 2.06
CA LEU A 391 -29.70 -10.77 2.00
C LEU A 391 -29.55 -9.81 0.81
N VAL A 392 -28.36 -9.32 0.53
CA VAL A 392 -28.09 -8.46 -0.64
C VAL A 392 -28.39 -9.18 -1.95
N LEU A 393 -28.01 -10.45 -2.09
CA LEU A 393 -28.32 -11.28 -3.27
C LEU A 393 -29.81 -11.43 -3.53
N THR A 394 -30.64 -11.41 -2.47
CA THR A 394 -32.10 -11.48 -2.61
C THR A 394 -32.72 -10.12 -2.97
N LEU A 395 -32.14 -9.01 -2.50
CA LEU A 395 -32.70 -7.65 -2.64
C LEU A 395 -32.22 -6.89 -3.88
N LYS A 396 -31.04 -7.24 -4.43
CA LYS A 396 -30.40 -6.49 -5.53
C LYS A 396 -30.25 -7.36 -6.80
N PRO A 397 -31.17 -7.22 -7.80
CA PRO A 397 -31.19 -8.08 -8.99
C PRO A 397 -29.87 -8.05 -9.81
N HIS A 398 -29.24 -6.87 -9.96
CA HIS A 398 -27.98 -6.72 -10.71
C HIS A 398 -26.81 -7.47 -10.05
N VAL A 399 -26.79 -7.60 -8.71
CA VAL A 399 -25.78 -8.41 -8.02
C VAL A 399 -26.03 -9.89 -8.27
N ARG A 400 -27.30 -10.31 -8.18
CA ARG A 400 -27.70 -11.68 -8.48
C ARG A 400 -27.35 -12.08 -9.90
N GLN A 401 -27.51 -11.20 -10.89
CA GLN A 401 -27.12 -11.48 -12.29
C GLN A 401 -25.62 -11.73 -12.43
N ARG A 402 -24.75 -10.92 -11.77
CA ARG A 402 -23.29 -11.14 -11.78
C ARG A 402 -22.91 -12.50 -11.19
N PHE A 403 -23.58 -12.92 -10.13
CA PHE A 403 -23.38 -14.26 -9.53
C PHE A 403 -23.95 -15.39 -10.40
N ALA A 404 -25.01 -15.16 -11.17
CA ALA A 404 -25.58 -16.14 -12.07
C ALA A 404 -24.69 -16.44 -13.29
N VAL A 405 -23.93 -15.44 -13.75
CA VAL A 405 -22.98 -15.59 -14.88
C VAL A 405 -21.67 -16.24 -14.43
N TRP A 406 -21.30 -16.07 -13.15
CA TRP A 406 -20.04 -16.56 -12.62
C TRP A 406 -19.90 -18.09 -12.76
N GLY A 407 -18.80 -18.51 -13.39
CA GLY A 407 -18.52 -19.90 -13.73
C GLY A 407 -19.25 -20.42 -14.97
N HIS A 408 -20.12 -19.60 -15.61
CA HIS A 408 -20.96 -19.98 -16.74
C HIS A 408 -20.78 -19.03 -17.96
N VAL A 409 -19.66 -18.27 -17.98
CA VAL A 409 -19.38 -17.24 -19.01
C VAL A 409 -19.45 -17.81 -20.44
N TRP A 410 -19.04 -19.04 -20.64
CA TRP A 410 -19.04 -19.71 -21.95
C TRP A 410 -20.41 -20.27 -22.39
N GLU A 411 -21.40 -20.27 -21.52
CA GLU A 411 -22.77 -20.66 -21.89
C GLU A 411 -23.48 -19.55 -22.66
N ASP A 412 -23.13 -18.26 -22.34
CA ASP A 412 -23.65 -17.08 -23.06
C ASP A 412 -22.53 -16.04 -23.30
N PRO A 413 -21.59 -16.34 -24.21
CA PRO A 413 -20.42 -15.51 -24.45
C PRO A 413 -20.73 -14.24 -25.27
N THR A 414 -21.97 -14.09 -25.77
CA THR A 414 -22.39 -12.97 -26.61
C THR A 414 -23.21 -11.92 -25.88
N ASP A 415 -23.72 -12.22 -24.68
CA ASP A 415 -24.51 -11.29 -23.86
C ASP A 415 -23.92 -11.20 -22.42
N ALA A 416 -24.42 -11.96 -21.49
CA ALA A 416 -24.09 -11.82 -20.06
C ALA A 416 -22.63 -12.14 -19.75
N GLY A 417 -22.01 -13.11 -20.45
CA GLY A 417 -20.60 -13.50 -20.32
C GLY A 417 -19.64 -12.75 -21.25
N PHE A 418 -20.13 -11.81 -22.07
CA PHE A 418 -19.36 -11.20 -23.15
C PHE A 418 -18.01 -10.60 -22.71
N THR A 419 -17.98 -9.80 -21.65
CA THR A 419 -16.77 -9.11 -21.21
C THR A 419 -15.68 -10.05 -20.73
N GLN A 420 -16.02 -11.07 -19.92
CA GLN A 420 -15.04 -12.05 -19.43
C GLN A 420 -14.60 -13.03 -20.52
N ALA A 421 -15.53 -13.49 -21.40
CA ALA A 421 -15.19 -14.35 -22.55
C ALA A 421 -14.18 -13.66 -23.47
N ARG A 422 -14.41 -12.37 -23.78
CA ARG A 422 -13.47 -11.57 -24.58
C ARG A 422 -12.14 -11.37 -23.87
N THR A 423 -12.14 -11.12 -22.56
CA THR A 423 -10.91 -10.98 -21.77
C THR A 423 -10.07 -12.27 -21.81
N MET A 424 -10.70 -13.44 -21.60
CA MET A 424 -9.98 -14.72 -21.67
C MET A 424 -9.47 -15.02 -23.07
N SER A 425 -10.25 -14.65 -24.12
CA SER A 425 -9.81 -14.77 -25.51
C SER A 425 -8.61 -13.86 -25.81
N ALA A 426 -8.61 -12.62 -25.30
CA ALA A 426 -7.50 -11.69 -25.43
C ALA A 426 -6.22 -12.19 -24.74
N ILE A 427 -6.34 -12.71 -23.51
CA ILE A 427 -5.22 -13.35 -22.79
C ILE A 427 -4.64 -14.51 -23.60
N ALA A 428 -5.49 -15.34 -24.17
CA ALA A 428 -5.05 -16.47 -25.00
C ALA A 428 -4.37 -16.02 -26.28
N SER A 429 -4.86 -14.96 -26.95
CA SER A 429 -4.25 -14.40 -28.16
C SER A 429 -2.88 -13.78 -27.91
N GLY A 430 -2.68 -13.15 -26.74
CA GLY A 430 -1.40 -12.54 -26.36
C GLY A 430 -0.30 -13.56 -26.09
N GLY A 431 -0.65 -14.74 -25.62
CA GLY A 431 0.30 -15.79 -25.27
C GLY A 431 1.30 -15.33 -24.17
N LEU A 432 2.52 -15.88 -24.18
CA LEU A 432 3.51 -15.58 -23.15
C LEU A 432 4.15 -14.18 -23.31
N PRO A 433 4.63 -13.74 -24.51
CA PRO A 433 5.34 -12.48 -24.68
C PRO A 433 4.46 -11.31 -25.13
N GLY A 434 3.18 -11.52 -25.42
CA GLY A 434 2.26 -10.53 -25.97
C GLY A 434 2.26 -10.42 -27.49
N THR A 435 1.26 -9.71 -28.02
CA THR A 435 1.16 -9.36 -29.43
C THR A 435 2.10 -8.18 -29.79
N GLY A 436 2.55 -7.44 -28.80
CA GLY A 436 3.26 -6.17 -28.88
C GLY A 436 2.30 -4.99 -28.62
N ALA A 437 2.75 -4.01 -27.85
CA ALA A 437 1.96 -2.84 -27.49
C ALA A 437 1.41 -2.12 -28.71
N GLY A 438 0.13 -1.80 -28.68
CA GLY A 438 -0.60 -1.18 -29.78
C GLY A 438 -1.07 -2.11 -30.89
N ASN A 439 -0.76 -3.41 -30.83
CA ASN A 439 -1.19 -4.42 -31.83
C ASN A 439 -2.36 -5.29 -31.31
N GLY A 440 -2.82 -5.05 -30.11
CA GLY A 440 -3.96 -5.77 -29.55
C GLY A 440 -5.30 -5.31 -30.14
N TRP A 441 -6.33 -6.12 -29.96
CA TRP A 441 -7.71 -5.80 -30.38
C TRP A 441 -8.64 -5.57 -29.18
N PHE A 442 -8.20 -6.00 -27.97
CA PHE A 442 -9.05 -6.01 -26.79
C PHE A 442 -9.42 -4.60 -26.29
N HIS A 443 -8.63 -3.58 -26.63
CA HIS A 443 -8.92 -2.17 -26.32
C HIS A 443 -10.29 -1.70 -26.82
N THR A 444 -10.86 -2.36 -27.86
CA THR A 444 -12.22 -2.07 -28.35
C THR A 444 -13.33 -2.53 -27.41
N THR A 445 -12.98 -3.33 -26.38
CA THR A 445 -13.93 -3.82 -25.40
C THR A 445 -14.14 -2.76 -24.31
N PHE A 446 -15.39 -2.59 -23.88
CA PHE A 446 -15.73 -1.64 -22.83
C PHE A 446 -14.94 -1.93 -21.54
N ALA A 447 -14.39 -0.90 -20.89
CA ALA A 447 -13.60 -0.96 -19.66
C ALA A 447 -12.34 -1.85 -19.75
N ALA A 448 -11.80 -2.09 -20.96
CA ALA A 448 -10.57 -2.87 -21.15
C ALA A 448 -9.37 -2.23 -20.44
N ASP A 449 -9.29 -0.91 -20.39
CA ASP A 449 -8.23 -0.12 -19.78
C ASP A 449 -8.41 0.09 -18.26
N THR A 450 -9.58 -0.21 -17.71
CA THR A 450 -9.92 0.00 -16.29
C THR A 450 -10.15 -1.31 -15.55
N ASP A 451 -11.35 -1.88 -15.66
CA ASP A 451 -11.78 -3.03 -14.86
C ASP A 451 -11.25 -4.37 -15.40
N LEU A 452 -10.92 -4.42 -16.68
CA LEU A 452 -10.41 -5.62 -17.38
C LEU A 452 -8.94 -5.46 -17.82
N VAL A 453 -8.24 -4.51 -17.21
CA VAL A 453 -6.87 -4.13 -17.59
C VAL A 453 -5.88 -5.30 -17.59
N PHE A 454 -6.10 -6.30 -16.75
CA PHE A 454 -5.30 -7.51 -16.74
C PHE A 454 -5.31 -8.23 -18.09
N GLY A 455 -6.49 -8.29 -18.74
CA GLY A 455 -6.65 -8.85 -20.08
C GLY A 455 -5.88 -8.06 -21.14
N LEU A 456 -5.98 -6.72 -21.10
CA LEU A 456 -5.28 -5.85 -22.03
C LEU A 456 -3.74 -5.93 -21.89
N VAL A 457 -3.24 -5.94 -20.65
CA VAL A 457 -1.81 -6.14 -20.39
C VAL A 457 -1.36 -7.54 -20.83
N ALA A 458 -2.17 -8.57 -20.59
CA ALA A 458 -1.82 -9.94 -21.00
C ALA A 458 -1.85 -10.12 -22.52
N GLU A 459 -2.75 -9.44 -23.25
CA GLU A 459 -2.78 -9.47 -24.70
C GLU A 459 -1.58 -8.75 -25.31
N GLU A 460 -1.33 -7.50 -24.96
CA GLU A 460 -0.33 -6.68 -25.62
C GLU A 460 1.09 -6.92 -25.12
N TRP A 461 1.25 -7.03 -23.80
CA TRP A 461 2.56 -7.16 -23.14
C TRP A 461 2.89 -8.60 -22.76
N GLY A 462 1.91 -9.50 -22.85
CA GLY A 462 2.04 -10.92 -22.57
C GLY A 462 1.72 -11.33 -21.14
N LEU A 463 1.33 -12.59 -21.01
CA LEU A 463 0.95 -13.17 -19.73
C LEU A 463 2.07 -13.10 -18.69
N ILE A 464 3.34 -13.19 -19.11
CA ILE A 464 4.49 -13.08 -18.19
C ILE A 464 4.52 -11.71 -17.52
N ILE A 465 4.39 -10.61 -18.28
CA ILE A 465 4.40 -9.24 -17.72
C ILE A 465 3.15 -9.00 -16.85
N ALA A 466 2.00 -9.51 -17.25
CA ALA A 466 0.78 -9.43 -16.45
C ALA A 466 0.95 -10.14 -15.07
N ILE A 467 1.57 -11.33 -15.05
CA ILE A 467 1.91 -12.03 -13.80
C ILE A 467 2.96 -11.27 -12.99
N LEU A 468 3.99 -10.70 -13.64
CA LEU A 468 4.99 -9.89 -12.95
C LEU A 468 4.37 -8.65 -12.29
N ALA A 469 3.35 -8.04 -12.90
CA ALA A 469 2.59 -6.95 -12.27
C ALA A 469 1.88 -7.40 -10.98
N ILE A 470 1.28 -8.58 -10.96
CA ILE A 470 0.71 -9.18 -9.73
C ILE A 470 1.81 -9.42 -8.70
N LEU A 471 2.96 -9.99 -9.11
CA LEU A 471 4.09 -10.25 -8.20
C LEU A 471 4.70 -8.98 -7.63
N CYS A 472 4.63 -7.84 -8.33
CA CYS A 472 4.97 -6.54 -7.78
C CYS A 472 4.11 -6.20 -6.56
N ILE A 473 2.80 -6.34 -6.66
CA ILE A 473 1.86 -6.10 -5.54
C ILE A 473 2.10 -7.08 -4.39
N VAL A 474 2.27 -8.38 -4.69
CA VAL A 474 2.58 -9.39 -3.68
C VAL A 474 3.90 -9.09 -2.95
N THR A 475 4.91 -8.59 -3.67
CA THR A 475 6.20 -8.20 -3.07
C THR A 475 6.04 -7.07 -2.05
N LEU A 476 5.21 -6.05 -2.35
CA LEU A 476 4.85 -4.99 -1.40
C LEU A 476 4.14 -5.57 -0.16
N GLY A 477 3.26 -6.56 -0.34
CA GLY A 477 2.57 -7.25 0.76
C GLY A 477 3.52 -8.01 1.67
N ILE A 478 4.44 -8.79 1.10
CA ILE A 478 5.45 -9.52 1.89
C ILE A 478 6.34 -8.54 2.68
N PHE A 479 6.71 -7.40 2.06
CA PHE A 479 7.46 -6.36 2.75
C PHE A 479 6.68 -5.81 3.96
N ALA A 480 5.38 -5.48 3.79
CA ALA A 480 4.55 -4.97 4.87
C ALA A 480 4.46 -5.94 6.06
N VAL A 481 4.23 -7.24 5.79
CA VAL A 481 4.21 -8.27 6.83
C VAL A 481 5.56 -8.37 7.56
N ARG A 482 6.67 -8.31 6.83
CA ARG A 482 8.01 -8.31 7.45
C ARG A 482 8.28 -7.07 8.29
N SER A 483 7.68 -5.94 7.94
CA SER A 483 7.83 -4.69 8.70
C SER A 483 7.20 -4.76 10.10
N ILE A 484 6.28 -5.70 10.36
CA ILE A 484 5.68 -5.92 11.68
C ILE A 484 6.76 -6.29 12.69
N ILE A 485 7.68 -7.20 12.31
CA ILE A 485 8.73 -7.72 13.22
C ILE A 485 9.79 -6.66 13.53
N ALA A 486 10.11 -5.82 12.54
CA ALA A 486 11.15 -4.78 12.65
C ALA A 486 10.58 -3.38 12.90
N GLY A 487 9.25 -3.27 13.03
CA GLY A 487 8.53 -2.00 13.11
C GLY A 487 8.95 -1.14 14.30
N ARG A 488 9.01 0.18 14.10
CA ARG A 488 9.28 1.15 15.17
C ARG A 488 8.06 1.31 16.07
N SER A 489 6.87 1.33 15.48
CA SER A 489 5.59 1.51 16.16
C SER A 489 4.54 0.61 15.53
N ALA A 490 3.62 0.11 16.34
CA ALA A 490 2.44 -0.64 15.90
C ALA A 490 1.62 0.13 14.85
N TYR A 491 1.54 1.46 14.97
CA TYR A 491 0.84 2.32 14.03
C TYR A 491 1.32 2.13 12.59
N TYR A 492 2.64 2.21 12.34
CA TYR A 492 3.18 2.08 10.98
C TYR A 492 3.03 0.66 10.43
N SER A 493 3.18 -0.34 11.29
CA SER A 493 3.00 -1.75 10.89
C SER A 493 1.54 -2.04 10.49
N ILE A 494 0.58 -1.59 11.28
CA ILE A 494 -0.85 -1.75 10.98
C ILE A 494 -1.20 -0.97 9.71
N ALA A 495 -0.73 0.27 9.56
CA ALA A 495 -1.01 1.09 8.39
C ALA A 495 -0.45 0.48 7.10
N ALA A 496 0.78 -0.05 7.12
CA ALA A 496 1.39 -0.71 5.97
C ALA A 496 0.65 -2.00 5.59
N CYS A 497 0.26 -2.82 6.58
CA CYS A 497 -0.54 -4.02 6.32
C CYS A 497 -1.95 -3.69 5.81
N ALA A 498 -2.57 -2.62 6.30
CA ALA A 498 -3.85 -2.15 5.80
C ALA A 498 -3.75 -1.69 4.33
N ALA A 499 -2.74 -0.87 4.00
CA ALA A 499 -2.50 -0.41 2.64
C ALA A 499 -2.25 -1.56 1.67
N THR A 500 -1.45 -2.55 2.07
CA THR A 500 -1.18 -3.71 1.22
C THR A 500 -2.34 -4.68 1.14
N SER A 501 -3.18 -4.80 2.16
CA SER A 501 -4.41 -5.59 2.06
C SER A 501 -5.38 -4.99 1.03
N LEU A 502 -5.49 -3.65 0.98
CA LEU A 502 -6.24 -2.95 -0.08
C LEU A 502 -5.66 -3.29 -1.46
N PHE A 503 -4.36 -3.17 -1.66
CA PHE A 503 -3.72 -3.49 -2.94
C PHE A 503 -3.93 -4.94 -3.36
N ILE A 504 -3.65 -5.90 -2.47
CA ILE A 504 -3.73 -7.32 -2.79
C ILE A 504 -5.17 -7.72 -3.10
N PHE A 505 -6.13 -7.33 -2.25
CA PHE A 505 -7.51 -7.74 -2.46
C PHE A 505 -8.13 -7.06 -3.67
N GLN A 506 -7.79 -5.79 -3.93
CA GLN A 506 -8.17 -5.09 -5.15
C GLN A 506 -7.62 -5.77 -6.40
N THR A 507 -6.35 -6.21 -6.38
CA THR A 507 -5.73 -6.98 -7.47
C THR A 507 -6.43 -8.35 -7.65
N ILE A 508 -6.74 -9.05 -6.55
CA ILE A 508 -7.48 -10.33 -6.60
C ILE A 508 -8.84 -10.14 -7.27
N LEU A 509 -9.60 -9.13 -6.87
CA LEU A 509 -10.92 -8.87 -7.47
C LEU A 509 -10.84 -8.49 -8.94
N ASN A 510 -9.85 -7.67 -9.35
CA ASN A 510 -9.64 -7.31 -10.75
C ASN A 510 -9.25 -8.53 -11.59
N VAL A 511 -8.17 -9.22 -11.22
CA VAL A 511 -7.62 -10.33 -11.99
C VAL A 511 -8.58 -11.51 -12.02
N PHE A 512 -9.06 -11.98 -10.87
CA PHE A 512 -9.91 -13.18 -10.80
C PHE A 512 -11.33 -12.89 -11.31
N GLY A 513 -11.81 -11.63 -11.20
CA GLY A 513 -13.07 -11.22 -11.80
C GLY A 513 -13.00 -11.19 -13.32
N SER A 514 -11.88 -10.78 -13.90
CA SER A 514 -11.69 -10.72 -15.36
C SER A 514 -11.53 -12.10 -16.02
N VAL A 515 -11.08 -13.12 -15.27
CA VAL A 515 -10.91 -14.50 -15.77
C VAL A 515 -11.95 -15.50 -15.23
N ASP A 516 -13.09 -15.00 -14.75
CA ASP A 516 -14.24 -15.80 -14.26
C ASP A 516 -13.95 -16.73 -13.05
N LEU A 517 -12.87 -16.46 -12.31
CA LEU A 517 -12.60 -17.14 -11.03
C LEU A 517 -13.38 -16.53 -9.86
N LEU A 518 -13.73 -15.26 -9.96
CA LEU A 518 -14.62 -14.53 -9.06
C LEU A 518 -15.67 -13.75 -9.88
N PRO A 519 -16.81 -13.36 -9.27
CA PRO A 519 -17.76 -12.48 -9.94
C PRO A 519 -17.08 -11.15 -10.31
N LEU A 520 -17.36 -10.64 -11.50
CA LEU A 520 -16.82 -9.35 -11.96
C LEU A 520 -17.37 -8.20 -11.12
N THR A 521 -16.49 -7.46 -10.45
CA THR A 521 -16.85 -6.42 -9.49
C THR A 521 -16.63 -4.99 -9.99
N GLY A 522 -15.91 -4.79 -11.10
CA GLY A 522 -15.62 -3.45 -11.62
C GLY A 522 -14.62 -2.67 -10.76
N VAL A 523 -13.60 -3.35 -10.25
CA VAL A 523 -12.54 -2.76 -9.41
C VAL A 523 -11.26 -2.62 -10.22
N THR A 524 -10.58 -1.49 -10.08
CA THR A 524 -9.32 -1.18 -10.79
C THR A 524 -8.14 -1.99 -10.26
N PHE A 525 -7.15 -2.29 -11.12
CA PHE A 525 -5.86 -2.84 -10.72
C PHE A 525 -4.94 -1.70 -10.23
N PRO A 526 -4.43 -1.74 -8.98
CA PRO A 526 -3.62 -0.65 -8.42
C PRO A 526 -2.41 -0.33 -9.28
N PHE A 527 -2.17 0.95 -9.54
CA PHE A 527 -1.10 1.51 -10.38
C PHE A 527 -1.15 1.16 -11.88
N VAL A 528 -2.01 0.24 -12.32
CA VAL A 528 -2.04 -0.23 -13.71
C VAL A 528 -3.26 0.30 -14.47
N SER A 529 -4.45 0.22 -13.88
CA SER A 529 -5.66 0.69 -14.54
C SER A 529 -5.62 2.18 -14.90
N SER A 530 -6.25 2.54 -16.01
CA SER A 530 -6.55 3.91 -16.43
C SER A 530 -7.64 4.52 -15.55
N GLY A 531 -7.31 4.79 -14.28
CA GLY A 531 -8.24 5.31 -13.27
C GLY A 531 -7.65 6.49 -12.54
N GLY A 532 -8.03 7.73 -12.92
CA GLY A 532 -7.41 8.94 -12.39
C GLY A 532 -7.32 8.99 -10.86
N THR A 533 -8.44 8.85 -10.16
CA THR A 533 -8.48 8.89 -8.68
C THR A 533 -7.80 7.67 -8.06
N SER A 534 -7.97 6.48 -8.64
CA SER A 534 -7.34 5.25 -8.16
C SER A 534 -5.82 5.30 -8.27
N MET A 535 -5.28 5.87 -9.36
CA MET A 535 -3.83 6.09 -9.54
C MET A 535 -3.27 7.02 -8.46
N VAL A 536 -3.91 8.17 -8.22
CA VAL A 536 -3.50 9.14 -7.20
C VAL A 536 -3.47 8.50 -5.82
N VAL A 537 -4.52 7.75 -5.47
CA VAL A 537 -4.65 7.11 -4.16
C VAL A 537 -3.68 5.93 -3.99
N SER A 538 -3.43 5.17 -5.06
CA SER A 538 -2.43 4.08 -5.02
C SER A 538 -1.03 4.62 -4.69
N TRP A 539 -0.61 5.70 -5.32
CA TRP A 539 0.62 6.39 -4.96
C TRP A 539 0.58 6.90 -3.51
N GLY A 540 -0.53 7.52 -3.09
CA GLY A 540 -0.70 7.97 -1.70
C GLY A 540 -0.58 6.84 -0.67
N MET A 541 -1.20 5.69 -0.92
CA MET A 541 -1.14 4.53 -0.03
C MET A 541 0.27 3.94 0.09
N LEU A 542 1.12 4.07 -0.93
CA LEU A 542 2.52 3.65 -0.87
C LEU A 542 3.30 4.35 0.26
N ALA A 543 2.88 5.55 0.66
CA ALA A 543 3.52 6.29 1.75
C ALA A 543 3.46 5.56 3.09
N PHE A 544 2.42 4.77 3.36
CA PHE A 544 2.31 3.98 4.59
C PHE A 544 3.35 2.86 4.64
N LEU A 545 3.61 2.21 3.51
CA LEU A 545 4.68 1.21 3.40
C LEU A 545 6.05 1.86 3.61
N LYS A 546 6.24 3.03 3.00
CA LYS A 546 7.48 3.80 3.12
C LYS A 546 7.72 4.28 4.55
N ALA A 547 6.67 4.64 5.28
CA ALA A 547 6.73 5.02 6.69
C ALA A 547 7.09 3.83 7.60
N ALA A 548 6.72 2.61 7.22
CA ALA A 548 7.07 1.38 7.93
C ALA A 548 8.50 0.89 7.66
N ASP A 549 9.20 1.44 6.66
CA ASP A 549 10.56 1.04 6.32
C ASP A 549 11.57 1.52 7.36
N THR A 550 12.05 0.58 8.17
CA THR A 550 12.99 0.85 9.28
C THR A 550 14.46 0.81 8.87
N ARG A 551 14.77 0.52 7.60
CA ARG A 551 16.16 0.51 7.11
C ARG A 551 16.79 1.89 7.25
N GLN A 552 18.09 1.92 7.58
CA GLN A 552 18.80 3.17 7.83
C GLN A 552 18.77 4.08 6.57
N ASN A 553 18.30 5.32 6.72
CA ASN A 553 18.16 6.30 5.65
C ASN A 553 17.22 5.85 4.51
N ALA A 554 16.33 4.88 4.74
CA ALA A 554 15.51 4.31 3.69
C ALA A 554 14.48 5.31 3.14
N SER A 555 13.88 6.13 3.99
CA SER A 555 12.65 6.83 3.65
C SER A 555 12.62 8.30 4.07
N PHE A 556 11.87 9.11 3.34
CA PHE A 556 11.50 10.49 3.76
C PHE A 556 10.60 10.52 5.00
N ALA A 557 9.84 9.47 5.22
CA ALA A 557 8.97 9.36 6.38
C ALA A 557 9.74 9.17 7.69
N VAL A 558 11.07 9.10 7.62
CA VAL A 558 11.95 8.99 8.79
C VAL A 558 12.87 10.20 8.86
N SER A 559 12.93 10.89 10.02
CA SER A 559 13.83 12.01 10.23
C SER A 559 15.30 11.58 10.15
N LEU A 560 16.16 12.37 9.50
CA LEU A 560 17.61 12.17 9.55
C LEU A 560 18.21 12.57 10.90
N ASN A 561 17.50 13.40 11.67
CA ASN A 561 17.92 13.87 13.00
C ASN A 561 17.73 12.80 14.09
N ASP A 562 17.35 11.56 13.75
CA ASP A 562 17.50 10.39 14.61
C ASP A 562 18.99 10.02 14.89
N LYS A 563 19.90 10.93 14.57
CA LYS A 563 21.23 11.01 15.21
C LYS A 563 21.07 11.47 16.66
N GLY A 564 20.11 10.87 17.39
CA GLY A 564 19.86 11.19 18.78
C GLY A 564 21.17 11.21 19.56
N GLY A 565 21.58 12.37 19.99
CA GLY A 565 22.64 12.59 20.97
C GLY A 565 24.06 12.62 20.43
N MET A 566 24.38 13.43 19.42
CA MET A 566 25.74 13.86 19.14
C MET A 566 25.98 15.37 19.38
N GLU A 567 25.01 16.06 19.96
CA GLU A 567 25.21 17.43 20.46
C GLU A 567 24.42 17.57 21.77
N ALA A 568 25.05 17.23 22.88
CA ALA A 568 24.90 17.77 24.20
C ALA A 568 26.12 17.32 25.04
#